data_49f3136d0960c67fad040b1e125bc4bb
#
_entry.id   49f3136d0960c67fad040b1e125bc4bb
#
_cell.length_a   1.000
_cell.length_b   1.000
_cell.length_c   1.000
_cell.angle_alpha   90.00
_cell.angle_beta   90.00
_cell.angle_gamma   90.00
#
_symmetry.space_group_name_H-M   'P 1'
#
loop_
_entity.id
_entity.type
_entity.pdbx_description
1 polymer ?
#
loop_
_entity_poly.entity_id
_entity_poly.type
_entity_poly.pdbx_seq_one_letter_code
_entity_poly.pdbx_strand_id
1 'polypeptide(L)'
;FYVPRAAFERLLESELDARPRAEVFAAYTRINVLYTIARAWSGHPGTCLSATDIMTWLFLQKMQGLDEGEDRCDLFFSSKGHDAPALYAVLTGLGLLDFELLHALRRVDGLAGHPHVETPFIQANTGSLGMGISKAKGIATANRLRGQRRRIFVLTGDGELQEGQIWESLGSAVELGLDEITVIVDHNKIQSDTWVEDVGPLGDLEAKFASFGWRVARCDGHDFAALDTALADLDATPGLPQVLIADTVKGKGVSFMEGPAALAADSLYLFHSGAPNEEAYATGAAELTAAARDRLREAGLGELVLETARRPPRKAVLEVERLVDAYGRALVEHARRNPAIVALDADLVKDCGLLEFRDRFPDRFVECGIAEQDMVSQAGAMARQGLVPVVHSFACFLS
;
A
#
# COMPACT_ATOMS: atom_id res chain seq x y z
N PHE A 1 12.03 -17.18 -9.94
CA PHE A 1 11.64 -16.94 -11.34
C PHE A 1 10.76 -15.70 -11.44
N TYR A 2 10.66 -15.12 -12.63
CA TYR A 2 9.89 -13.94 -12.95
C TYR A 2 9.35 -14.03 -14.39
N VAL A 3 8.35 -13.25 -14.69
CA VAL A 3 7.83 -13.08 -16.06
C VAL A 3 8.70 -12.04 -16.76
N PRO A 4 9.37 -12.39 -17.88
CA PRO A 4 10.29 -11.50 -18.56
C PRO A 4 9.57 -10.39 -19.34
N ARG A 5 10.31 -9.32 -19.64
CA ARG A 5 9.82 -8.16 -20.41
C ARG A 5 9.13 -8.57 -21.73
N ALA A 6 9.72 -9.47 -22.48
CA ALA A 6 9.17 -9.94 -23.74
C ALA A 6 7.77 -10.58 -23.63
N ALA A 7 7.38 -11.09 -22.44
CA ALA A 7 6.03 -11.60 -22.23
C ALA A 7 5.02 -10.47 -22.06
N PHE A 8 5.39 -9.39 -21.38
CA PHE A 8 4.57 -8.18 -21.26
C PHE A 8 4.41 -7.48 -22.63
N GLU A 9 5.50 -7.33 -23.38
CA GLU A 9 5.47 -6.73 -24.73
C GLU A 9 4.50 -7.48 -25.64
N ARG A 10 4.60 -8.81 -25.73
CA ARG A 10 3.65 -9.64 -26.51
C ARG A 10 2.20 -9.49 -26.05
N LEU A 11 1.97 -9.35 -24.72
CA LEU A 11 0.62 -9.15 -24.19
C LEU A 11 0.08 -7.77 -24.59
N LEU A 12 0.89 -6.73 -24.50
CA LEU A 12 0.49 -5.37 -24.86
C LEU A 12 0.22 -5.20 -26.36
N GLU A 13 0.97 -5.92 -27.20
CA GLU A 13 0.80 -5.96 -28.66
C GLU A 13 -0.36 -6.88 -29.11
N SER A 14 -0.95 -7.67 -28.21
CA SER A 14 -2.04 -8.58 -28.55
C SER A 14 -3.34 -7.85 -28.90
N GLU A 15 -4.20 -8.50 -29.69
CA GLU A 15 -5.53 -7.99 -30.05
C GLU A 15 -6.59 -8.25 -28.97
N LEU A 16 -6.18 -8.59 -27.75
CA LEU A 16 -7.10 -8.83 -26.64
C LEU A 16 -7.89 -7.55 -26.27
N ASP A 17 -9.15 -7.76 -25.89
CA ASP A 17 -9.93 -6.72 -25.24
C ASP A 17 -9.25 -6.24 -23.93
N ALA A 18 -9.63 -5.05 -23.49
CA ALA A 18 -9.05 -4.39 -22.31
C ALA A 18 -9.05 -5.28 -21.08
N ARG A 19 -10.17 -5.95 -20.78
CA ARG A 19 -10.33 -6.76 -19.57
C ARG A 19 -9.46 -8.02 -19.56
N PRO A 20 -9.51 -8.93 -20.55
CA PRO A 20 -8.61 -10.10 -20.59
C PRO A 20 -7.14 -9.70 -20.59
N ARG A 21 -6.78 -8.60 -21.26
CA ARG A 21 -5.41 -8.06 -21.23
C ARG A 21 -5.00 -7.66 -19.82
N ALA A 22 -5.87 -6.94 -19.09
CA ALA A 22 -5.60 -6.53 -17.70
C ALA A 22 -5.51 -7.74 -16.75
N GLU A 23 -6.36 -8.76 -16.93
CA GLU A 23 -6.32 -9.99 -16.11
C GLU A 23 -5.00 -10.74 -16.27
N VAL A 24 -4.47 -10.87 -17.48
CA VAL A 24 -3.16 -11.49 -17.73
C VAL A 24 -2.03 -10.59 -17.21
N PHE A 25 -2.10 -9.28 -17.46
CA PHE A 25 -1.09 -8.33 -17.00
C PHE A 25 -0.96 -8.34 -15.46
N ALA A 26 -2.08 -8.32 -14.74
CA ALA A 26 -2.11 -8.38 -13.29
C ALA A 26 -1.55 -9.71 -12.75
N ALA A 27 -1.85 -10.82 -13.42
CA ALA A 27 -1.28 -12.13 -13.07
C ALA A 27 0.26 -12.15 -13.23
N TYR A 28 0.78 -11.60 -14.32
CA TYR A 28 2.22 -11.43 -14.52
C TYR A 28 2.86 -10.52 -13.47
N THR A 29 2.19 -9.41 -13.20
CA THR A 29 2.65 -8.43 -12.19
C THR A 29 2.77 -9.06 -10.81
N ARG A 30 1.79 -9.86 -10.37
CA ARG A 30 1.84 -10.56 -9.07
C ARG A 30 3.04 -11.50 -8.95
N ILE A 31 3.37 -12.24 -10.01
CA ILE A 31 4.57 -13.09 -10.04
C ILE A 31 5.83 -12.23 -9.83
N ASN A 32 5.92 -11.11 -10.54
CA ASN A 32 7.07 -10.21 -10.47
C ASN A 32 7.16 -9.47 -9.12
N VAL A 33 6.03 -9.14 -8.51
CA VAL A 33 5.97 -8.59 -7.14
C VAL A 33 6.54 -9.59 -6.13
N LEU A 34 6.06 -10.84 -6.13
CA LEU A 34 6.54 -11.85 -5.20
C LEU A 34 8.03 -12.14 -5.41
N TYR A 35 8.47 -12.21 -6.68
CA TYR A 35 9.87 -12.38 -7.05
C TYR A 35 10.75 -11.24 -6.52
N THR A 36 10.39 -9.98 -6.78
CA THR A 36 11.25 -8.85 -6.43
C THR A 36 11.37 -8.67 -4.92
N ILE A 37 10.27 -8.89 -4.17
CA ILE A 37 10.28 -8.89 -2.69
C ILE A 37 11.15 -10.01 -2.15
N ALA A 38 10.99 -11.24 -2.68
CA ALA A 38 11.80 -12.37 -2.28
C ALA A 38 13.29 -12.14 -2.55
N ARG A 39 13.62 -11.60 -3.73
CA ARG A 39 15.02 -11.29 -4.13
C ARG A 39 15.64 -10.21 -3.26
N ALA A 40 14.87 -9.20 -2.89
CA ALA A 40 15.32 -8.10 -2.02
C ALA A 40 15.46 -8.51 -0.55
N TRP A 41 14.91 -9.64 -0.12
CA TRP A 41 14.76 -10.06 1.28
C TRP A 41 13.93 -9.08 2.11
N SER A 42 13.12 -8.25 1.47
CA SER A 42 12.37 -7.18 2.09
C SER A 42 11.27 -6.65 1.18
N GLY A 43 10.14 -6.25 1.75
CA GLY A 43 9.01 -5.65 1.06
C GLY A 43 7.72 -5.87 1.83
N HIS A 44 6.58 -5.56 1.22
CA HIS A 44 5.26 -5.65 1.83
C HIS A 44 4.32 -6.46 0.91
N PRO A 45 4.42 -7.80 0.90
CA PRO A 45 3.69 -8.62 -0.06
C PRO A 45 2.17 -8.45 0.03
N GLY A 46 1.61 -8.38 1.24
CA GLY A 46 0.16 -8.29 1.43
C GLY A 46 -0.47 -7.12 0.68
N THR A 47 0.01 -5.91 0.90
CA THR A 47 -0.53 -4.69 0.27
C THR A 47 -0.16 -4.58 -1.21
N CYS A 48 0.99 -5.10 -1.63
CA CYS A 48 1.35 -5.15 -3.05
C CYS A 48 0.37 -6.00 -3.85
N LEU A 49 0.00 -7.16 -3.31
CA LEU A 49 -0.92 -8.09 -3.96
C LEU A 49 -2.37 -7.57 -3.96
N SER A 50 -2.82 -6.84 -2.93
CA SER A 50 -4.16 -6.22 -2.94
C SER A 50 -4.27 -5.11 -3.98
N ALA A 51 -3.27 -4.25 -4.09
CA ALA A 51 -3.30 -3.07 -4.96
C ALA A 51 -3.04 -3.37 -6.45
N THR A 52 -2.59 -4.58 -6.79
CA THR A 52 -2.13 -4.91 -8.15
C THR A 52 -3.21 -4.69 -9.22
N ASP A 53 -4.46 -5.09 -8.99
CA ASP A 53 -5.54 -4.94 -9.98
C ASP A 53 -5.91 -3.47 -10.19
N ILE A 54 -5.99 -2.72 -9.10
CA ILE A 54 -6.25 -1.27 -9.13
C ILE A 54 -5.18 -0.57 -9.97
N MET A 55 -3.91 -0.77 -9.66
CA MET A 55 -2.80 -0.17 -10.41
C MET A 55 -2.81 -0.61 -11.86
N THR A 56 -3.03 -1.90 -12.13
CA THR A 56 -3.09 -2.44 -13.49
C THR A 56 -4.17 -1.72 -14.31
N TRP A 57 -5.39 -1.59 -13.77
CA TRP A 57 -6.49 -0.95 -14.48
C TRP A 57 -6.25 0.52 -14.74
N LEU A 58 -5.74 1.24 -13.73
CA LEU A 58 -5.40 2.65 -13.88
C LEU A 58 -4.38 2.88 -15.00
N PHE A 59 -3.26 2.18 -14.97
CA PHE A 59 -2.19 2.38 -15.94
C PHE A 59 -2.53 1.86 -17.35
N LEU A 60 -3.32 0.79 -17.48
CA LEU A 60 -3.67 0.25 -18.80
C LEU A 60 -4.86 0.95 -19.45
N GLN A 61 -5.81 1.49 -18.66
CA GLN A 61 -7.10 1.91 -19.20
C GLN A 61 -7.52 3.34 -18.84
N LYS A 62 -7.10 3.85 -17.68
CA LYS A 62 -7.65 5.14 -17.18
C LYS A 62 -6.70 6.30 -17.34
N MET A 63 -5.42 6.12 -17.10
CA MET A 63 -4.41 7.17 -17.24
C MET A 63 -4.12 7.44 -18.72
N GLN A 64 -4.00 8.71 -19.05
CA GLN A 64 -3.76 9.19 -20.41
C GLN A 64 -2.35 9.77 -20.56
N GLY A 65 -1.83 9.76 -21.78
CA GLY A 65 -0.57 10.42 -22.14
C GLY A 65 0.69 9.70 -21.62
N LEU A 66 0.59 8.44 -21.17
CA LEU A 66 1.77 7.70 -20.68
C LEU A 66 2.86 7.54 -21.76
N ASP A 67 2.47 7.47 -23.03
CA ASP A 67 3.34 7.44 -24.21
C ASP A 67 3.93 8.80 -24.57
N GLU A 68 3.36 9.90 -24.07
CA GLU A 68 3.87 11.26 -24.27
C GLU A 68 4.95 11.66 -23.24
N GLY A 69 5.19 10.82 -22.25
CA GLY A 69 6.17 11.02 -21.18
C GLY A 69 5.60 11.64 -19.91
N GLU A 70 6.39 11.59 -18.85
CA GLU A 70 5.97 11.94 -17.47
C GLU A 70 5.53 13.40 -17.29
N ASP A 71 5.96 14.32 -18.14
CA ASP A 71 5.58 15.72 -18.09
C ASP A 71 4.17 16.00 -18.64
N ARG A 72 3.59 15.08 -19.38
CA ARG A 72 2.31 15.25 -20.08
C ARG A 72 1.23 14.27 -19.65
N CYS A 73 1.62 13.10 -19.14
CA CYS A 73 0.66 12.08 -18.72
C CYS A 73 -0.14 12.49 -17.48
N ASP A 74 -1.25 11.80 -17.26
CA ASP A 74 -1.91 11.81 -15.95
C ASP A 74 -0.94 11.34 -14.85
N LEU A 75 -1.21 11.72 -13.62
CA LEU A 75 -0.33 11.47 -12.50
C LEU A 75 -0.89 10.36 -11.61
N PHE A 76 -0.01 9.51 -11.14
CA PHE A 76 -0.32 8.51 -10.12
C PHE A 76 0.74 8.52 -9.03
N PHE A 77 0.32 8.39 -7.79
CA PHE A 77 1.20 7.97 -6.70
C PHE A 77 0.45 7.22 -5.61
N SER A 78 1.13 6.26 -5.00
CA SER A 78 0.61 5.58 -3.82
C SER A 78 0.96 6.38 -2.56
N SER A 79 -0.04 6.84 -1.84
CA SER A 79 0.11 7.57 -0.58
C SER A 79 0.68 6.68 0.53
N LYS A 80 0.27 5.41 0.57
CA LYS A 80 0.79 4.43 1.52
C LYS A 80 2.25 4.03 1.26
N GLY A 81 2.72 4.12 0.03
CA GLY A 81 4.12 3.99 -0.38
C GLY A 81 4.76 2.61 -0.21
N HIS A 82 4.38 1.84 0.78
CA HIS A 82 4.95 0.53 1.05
C HIS A 82 4.54 -0.56 0.04
N ASP A 83 3.59 -0.27 -0.85
CA ASP A 83 3.23 -1.06 -2.03
C ASP A 83 4.09 -0.75 -3.27
N ALA A 84 5.16 0.02 -3.13
CA ALA A 84 6.09 0.37 -4.20
C ALA A 84 6.53 -0.82 -5.09
N PRO A 85 6.78 -2.04 -4.57
CA PRO A 85 7.10 -3.19 -5.42
C PRO A 85 6.02 -3.50 -6.45
N ALA A 86 4.73 -3.29 -6.15
CA ALA A 86 3.65 -3.47 -7.12
C ALA A 86 3.68 -2.36 -8.19
N LEU A 87 3.84 -1.11 -7.78
CA LEU A 87 3.99 0.01 -8.70
C LEU A 87 5.17 -0.19 -9.65
N TYR A 88 6.33 -0.57 -9.13
CA TYR A 88 7.51 -0.83 -9.96
C TYR A 88 7.30 -2.01 -10.92
N ALA A 89 6.62 -3.07 -10.49
CA ALA A 89 6.31 -4.20 -11.36
C ALA A 89 5.34 -3.80 -12.50
N VAL A 90 4.38 -2.92 -12.23
CA VAL A 90 3.51 -2.34 -13.27
C VAL A 90 4.32 -1.47 -14.24
N LEU A 91 5.11 -0.53 -13.72
CA LEU A 91 5.89 0.40 -14.56
C LEU A 91 6.93 -0.34 -15.43
N THR A 92 7.62 -1.34 -14.88
CA THR A 92 8.56 -2.16 -15.66
C THR A 92 7.85 -3.05 -16.68
N GLY A 93 6.68 -3.59 -16.34
CA GLY A 93 5.84 -4.37 -17.25
C GLY A 93 5.32 -3.55 -18.45
N LEU A 94 5.04 -2.26 -18.23
CA LEU A 94 4.63 -1.31 -19.28
C LEU A 94 5.82 -0.75 -20.08
N GLY A 95 7.06 -1.01 -19.66
CA GLY A 95 8.26 -0.41 -20.28
C GLY A 95 8.47 1.06 -19.94
N LEU A 96 7.76 1.60 -18.93
CA LEU A 96 7.94 2.98 -18.42
C LEU A 96 9.17 3.10 -17.54
N LEU A 97 9.62 1.99 -16.94
CA LEU A 97 10.93 1.84 -16.27
C LEU A 97 11.75 0.75 -16.94
N ASP A 98 13.08 0.88 -16.83
CA ASP A 98 13.98 -0.19 -17.25
C ASP A 98 13.65 -1.48 -16.49
N PHE A 99 13.44 -2.55 -17.23
CA PHE A 99 13.05 -3.85 -16.67
C PHE A 99 14.10 -4.42 -15.71
N GLU A 100 15.38 -4.15 -15.93
CA GLU A 100 16.48 -4.59 -15.07
C GLU A 100 16.35 -4.05 -13.62
N LEU A 101 15.67 -2.93 -13.44
CA LEU A 101 15.40 -2.36 -12.11
C LEU A 101 14.52 -3.27 -11.24
N LEU A 102 13.71 -4.15 -11.86
CA LEU A 102 12.96 -5.18 -11.13
C LEU A 102 13.87 -6.08 -10.28
N HIS A 103 15.12 -6.25 -10.70
CA HIS A 103 16.12 -7.05 -10.01
C HIS A 103 16.87 -6.29 -8.89
N ALA A 104 16.63 -5.00 -8.75
CA ALA A 104 17.41 -4.09 -7.93
C ALA A 104 16.63 -3.39 -6.82
N LEU A 105 15.50 -3.94 -6.37
CA LEU A 105 14.73 -3.40 -5.24
C LEU A 105 15.61 -3.32 -3.97
N ARG A 106 15.61 -2.16 -3.31
CA ARG A 106 16.38 -1.88 -2.08
C ARG A 106 17.88 -2.14 -2.23
N ARG A 107 18.41 -1.87 -3.43
CA ARG A 107 19.86 -1.90 -3.70
C ARG A 107 20.36 -0.48 -3.95
N VAL A 108 21.66 -0.27 -3.72
CA VAL A 108 22.33 0.95 -4.15
C VAL A 108 22.20 1.05 -5.68
N ASP A 109 21.87 2.20 -6.19
CA ASP A 109 21.62 2.47 -7.62
C ASP A 109 20.41 1.68 -8.20
N GLY A 110 19.54 1.18 -7.35
CA GLY A 110 18.31 0.47 -7.71
C GLY A 110 17.04 1.17 -7.20
N LEU A 111 15.93 0.44 -7.19
CA LEU A 111 14.64 0.96 -6.74
C LEU A 111 14.59 1.08 -5.21
N ALA A 112 14.12 2.23 -4.72
CA ALA A 112 13.91 2.48 -3.31
C ALA A 112 12.79 1.58 -2.73
N GLY A 113 12.79 1.37 -1.40
CA GLY A 113 11.76 0.57 -0.74
C GLY A 113 10.40 1.26 -0.63
N HIS A 114 10.37 2.58 -0.78
CA HIS A 114 9.20 3.44 -0.94
C HIS A 114 9.40 4.32 -2.16
N PRO A 115 8.35 4.86 -2.79
CA PRO A 115 8.48 5.70 -3.97
C PRO A 115 9.37 6.91 -3.73
N HIS A 116 10.27 7.20 -4.66
CA HIS A 116 11.19 8.32 -4.61
C HIS A 116 11.14 9.12 -5.91
N VAL A 117 11.03 10.45 -5.81
CA VAL A 117 10.83 11.35 -6.96
C VAL A 117 11.96 11.36 -8.00
N GLU A 118 13.12 10.80 -7.68
CA GLU A 118 14.18 10.59 -8.68
C GLU A 118 13.90 9.39 -9.60
N THR A 119 12.92 8.55 -9.27
CA THR A 119 12.49 7.45 -10.12
C THR A 119 11.46 7.99 -11.13
N PRO A 120 11.63 7.75 -12.44
CA PRO A 120 10.68 8.20 -13.45
C PRO A 120 9.24 7.77 -13.14
N PHE A 121 8.28 8.62 -13.48
CA PHE A 121 6.84 8.44 -13.19
C PHE A 121 6.46 8.43 -11.71
N ILE A 122 7.37 8.74 -10.79
CA ILE A 122 7.08 8.90 -9.36
C ILE A 122 6.98 10.38 -9.02
N GLN A 123 5.79 10.85 -8.65
CA GLN A 123 5.50 12.26 -8.46
C GLN A 123 5.65 12.75 -7.02
N ALA A 124 5.72 11.84 -6.05
CA ALA A 124 5.84 12.19 -4.65
C ALA A 124 6.60 11.12 -3.86
N ASN A 125 7.45 11.55 -2.95
CA ASN A 125 7.97 10.69 -1.89
C ASN A 125 6.84 10.36 -0.94
N THR A 126 6.64 9.08 -0.62
CA THR A 126 5.57 8.60 0.25
C THR A 126 6.08 7.54 1.23
N GLY A 127 5.26 7.14 2.19
CA GLY A 127 5.61 6.17 3.25
C GLY A 127 5.21 6.65 4.63
N SER A 128 5.34 7.95 4.94
CA SER A 128 4.64 8.57 6.05
C SER A 128 3.20 8.81 5.62
N LEU A 129 2.25 8.22 6.34
CA LEU A 129 0.86 8.09 5.92
C LEU A 129 0.07 9.40 6.08
N GLY A 130 -1.10 9.47 5.47
CA GLY A 130 -2.04 10.58 5.61
C GLY A 130 -1.80 11.81 4.70
N MET A 131 -0.64 11.93 4.07
CA MET A 131 -0.23 13.15 3.36
C MET A 131 -0.63 13.19 1.88
N GLY A 132 -1.07 12.06 1.31
CA GLY A 132 -1.22 11.93 -0.14
C GLY A 132 -2.21 12.90 -0.75
N ILE A 133 -3.38 13.08 -0.14
CA ILE A 133 -4.41 13.99 -0.65
C ILE A 133 -3.92 15.43 -0.61
N SER A 134 -3.24 15.84 0.45
CA SER A 134 -2.63 17.17 0.55
C SER A 134 -1.58 17.42 -0.53
N LYS A 135 -0.74 16.42 -0.83
CA LYS A 135 0.24 16.50 -1.93
C LYS A 135 -0.46 16.62 -3.28
N ALA A 136 -1.51 15.84 -3.53
CA ALA A 136 -2.32 15.93 -4.75
C ALA A 136 -2.92 17.33 -4.94
N LYS A 137 -3.46 17.94 -3.88
CA LYS A 137 -3.98 19.32 -3.90
C LYS A 137 -2.89 20.32 -4.30
N GLY A 138 -1.70 20.18 -3.73
CA GLY A 138 -0.55 21.02 -4.09
C GLY A 138 -0.18 20.90 -5.57
N ILE A 139 -0.13 19.66 -6.08
CA ILE A 139 0.16 19.38 -7.49
C ILE A 139 -0.95 19.95 -8.40
N ALA A 140 -2.22 19.69 -8.10
CA ALA A 140 -3.36 20.21 -8.88
C ALA A 140 -3.35 21.74 -8.94
N THR A 141 -3.14 22.40 -7.79
CA THR A 141 -3.04 23.85 -7.71
C THR A 141 -1.86 24.39 -8.55
N ALA A 142 -0.68 23.76 -8.43
CA ALA A 142 0.49 24.16 -9.21
C ALA A 142 0.27 23.98 -10.73
N ASN A 143 -0.37 22.89 -11.14
CA ASN A 143 -0.71 22.65 -12.54
C ASN A 143 -1.67 23.73 -13.06
N ARG A 144 -2.73 24.06 -12.33
CA ARG A 144 -3.69 25.12 -12.70
C ARG A 144 -3.00 26.48 -12.84
N LEU A 145 -2.12 26.84 -11.92
CA LEU A 145 -1.34 28.09 -12.00
C LEU A 145 -0.42 28.15 -13.23
N ARG A 146 0.00 27.00 -13.74
CA ARG A 146 0.80 26.89 -14.98
C ARG A 146 -0.06 26.74 -16.24
N GLY A 147 -1.40 26.82 -16.12
CA GLY A 147 -2.32 26.61 -17.23
C GLY A 147 -2.40 25.16 -17.72
N GLN A 148 -2.00 24.21 -16.88
CA GLN A 148 -2.05 22.78 -17.15
C GLN A 148 -3.22 22.14 -16.37
N ARG A 149 -3.79 21.08 -16.93
CA ARG A 149 -4.80 20.29 -16.26
C ARG A 149 -4.51 18.82 -16.50
N ARG A 150 -4.10 18.10 -15.44
CA ARG A 150 -3.74 16.69 -15.48
C ARG A 150 -4.52 15.97 -14.38
N ARG A 151 -5.08 14.82 -14.65
CA ARG A 151 -5.71 14.02 -13.63
C ARG A 151 -4.65 13.50 -12.66
N ILE A 152 -5.04 13.33 -11.40
CA ILE A 152 -4.16 12.88 -10.32
C ILE A 152 -4.85 11.74 -9.58
N PHE A 153 -4.33 10.55 -9.73
CA PHE A 153 -4.81 9.35 -9.02
C PHE A 153 -3.95 9.12 -7.79
N VAL A 154 -4.59 9.05 -6.62
CA VAL A 154 -3.93 8.85 -5.33
C VAL A 154 -4.44 7.54 -4.74
N LEU A 155 -3.57 6.54 -4.61
CA LEU A 155 -3.92 5.30 -3.94
C LEU A 155 -3.60 5.40 -2.46
N THR A 156 -4.63 5.28 -1.60
CA THR A 156 -4.50 5.26 -0.14
C THR A 156 -4.76 3.85 0.40
N GLY A 157 -4.30 3.58 1.63
CA GLY A 157 -4.74 2.42 2.39
C GLY A 157 -5.94 2.77 3.27
N ASP A 158 -6.69 1.77 3.68
CA ASP A 158 -7.80 1.94 4.64
C ASP A 158 -7.28 2.31 6.05
N GLY A 159 -6.27 1.61 6.57
CA GLY A 159 -5.63 2.00 7.83
C GLY A 159 -5.06 3.42 7.79
N GLU A 160 -4.56 3.88 6.64
CA GLU A 160 -4.11 5.26 6.45
C GLU A 160 -5.22 6.30 6.69
N LEU A 161 -6.49 5.92 6.53
CA LEU A 161 -7.62 6.82 6.80
C LEU A 161 -7.82 7.13 8.29
N GLN A 162 -7.08 6.51 9.19
CA GLN A 162 -7.04 6.88 10.60
C GLN A 162 -6.28 8.19 10.84
N GLU A 163 -5.40 8.57 9.90
CA GLU A 163 -4.67 9.82 9.95
C GLU A 163 -5.58 11.05 9.84
N GLY A 164 -5.47 11.97 10.79
CA GLY A 164 -6.27 13.19 10.84
C GLY A 164 -6.09 14.08 9.61
N GLN A 165 -4.87 14.13 9.04
CA GLN A 165 -4.56 14.94 7.87
C GLN A 165 -5.38 14.54 6.62
N ILE A 166 -5.78 13.29 6.49
CA ILE A 166 -6.72 12.85 5.43
C ILE A 166 -7.98 13.74 5.49
N TRP A 167 -8.62 13.78 6.65
CA TRP A 167 -9.90 14.48 6.85
C TRP A 167 -9.76 16.01 6.76
N GLU A 168 -8.65 16.57 7.28
CA GLU A 168 -8.34 18.00 7.13
C GLU A 168 -8.21 18.42 5.67
N SER A 169 -7.74 17.52 4.81
CA SER A 169 -7.49 17.83 3.40
C SER A 169 -8.76 17.91 2.55
N LEU A 170 -9.87 17.28 2.96
CA LEU A 170 -11.04 17.05 2.12
C LEU A 170 -11.84 18.32 1.82
N GLY A 171 -12.15 19.13 2.85
CA GLY A 171 -13.01 20.30 2.70
C GLY A 171 -12.48 21.32 1.70
N SER A 172 -11.20 21.68 1.81
CA SER A 172 -10.58 22.64 0.91
C SER A 172 -10.37 22.12 -0.52
N ALA A 173 -10.32 20.80 -0.74
CA ALA A 173 -10.32 20.23 -2.09
C ALA A 173 -11.62 20.51 -2.82
N VAL A 174 -12.76 20.42 -2.11
CA VAL A 174 -14.09 20.73 -2.63
C VAL A 174 -14.23 22.25 -2.88
N GLU A 175 -13.83 23.07 -1.91
CA GLU A 175 -13.89 24.53 -2.02
C GLU A 175 -13.12 25.04 -3.26
N LEU A 176 -11.95 24.45 -3.53
CA LEU A 176 -11.13 24.77 -4.70
C LEU A 176 -11.61 24.09 -5.99
N GLY A 177 -12.63 23.24 -5.92
CA GLY A 177 -13.17 22.49 -7.06
C GLY A 177 -12.11 21.62 -7.75
N LEU A 178 -11.28 20.90 -6.98
CA LEU A 178 -10.15 20.10 -7.50
C LEU A 178 -10.63 18.76 -8.06
N ASP A 179 -11.43 18.78 -9.11
CA ASP A 179 -12.00 17.61 -9.78
C ASP A 179 -10.98 16.79 -10.59
N GLU A 180 -9.75 17.25 -10.68
CA GLU A 180 -8.64 16.47 -11.21
C GLU A 180 -8.20 15.34 -10.26
N ILE A 181 -8.59 15.41 -8.97
CA ILE A 181 -8.14 14.46 -7.96
C ILE A 181 -9.14 13.32 -7.84
N THR A 182 -8.64 12.10 -8.06
CA THR A 182 -9.34 10.85 -7.77
C THR A 182 -8.55 10.08 -6.72
N VAL A 183 -9.09 9.96 -5.52
CA VAL A 183 -8.54 9.09 -4.47
C VAL A 183 -9.10 7.69 -4.66
N ILE A 184 -8.25 6.69 -4.56
CA ILE A 184 -8.66 5.28 -4.52
C ILE A 184 -8.24 4.70 -3.17
N VAL A 185 -9.19 4.17 -2.43
CA VAL A 185 -8.94 3.49 -1.17
C VAL A 185 -8.77 2.00 -1.43
N ASP A 186 -7.58 1.46 -1.23
CA ASP A 186 -7.36 0.01 -1.16
C ASP A 186 -7.93 -0.51 0.17
N HIS A 187 -9.23 -0.80 0.16
CA HIS A 187 -9.99 -1.20 1.34
C HIS A 187 -9.86 -2.70 1.57
N ASN A 188 -8.67 -3.13 2.00
CA ASN A 188 -8.34 -4.54 2.24
C ASN A 188 -8.63 -4.99 3.68
N LYS A 189 -9.04 -4.08 4.57
CA LYS A 189 -9.55 -4.28 5.94
C LYS A 189 -8.50 -4.69 6.97
N ILE A 190 -7.24 -4.80 6.56
CA ILE A 190 -6.14 -5.21 7.46
C ILE A 190 -5.04 -4.15 7.39
N GLN A 191 -4.73 -3.54 8.52
CA GLN A 191 -3.60 -2.63 8.64
C GLN A 191 -2.29 -3.40 8.93
N SER A 192 -1.41 -2.98 9.82
CA SER A 192 -0.10 -3.65 9.97
C SER A 192 -0.22 -5.12 10.35
N ASP A 193 -0.81 -5.40 11.48
CA ASP A 193 -0.80 -6.74 12.07
C ASP A 193 -2.20 -7.34 12.31
N THR A 194 -3.28 -6.53 12.21
CA THR A 194 -4.64 -6.95 12.54
C THR A 194 -5.70 -6.20 11.70
N TRP A 195 -6.97 -6.45 12.00
CA TRP A 195 -8.09 -5.80 11.34
C TRP A 195 -8.14 -4.30 11.67
N VAL A 196 -8.43 -3.48 10.67
CA VAL A 196 -8.68 -2.04 10.83
C VAL A 196 -9.80 -1.78 11.84
N GLU A 197 -10.84 -2.64 11.82
CA GLU A 197 -11.99 -2.54 12.72
C GLU A 197 -11.60 -2.72 14.20
N ASP A 198 -10.59 -3.55 14.48
CA ASP A 198 -10.13 -3.83 15.85
C ASP A 198 -9.22 -2.73 16.41
N VAL A 199 -8.56 -1.97 15.54
CA VAL A 199 -7.62 -0.91 15.94
C VAL A 199 -8.32 0.44 16.00
N GLY A 200 -8.95 0.85 14.91
CA GLY A 200 -9.63 2.12 14.79
C GLY A 200 -10.74 2.06 13.74
N PRO A 201 -11.99 1.75 14.16
CA PRO A 201 -13.11 1.58 13.24
C PRO A 201 -13.32 2.81 12.35
N LEU A 202 -13.33 2.61 11.05
CA LEU A 202 -13.52 3.70 10.08
C LEU A 202 -15.00 4.09 9.91
N GLY A 203 -15.92 3.23 10.34
CA GLY A 203 -17.37 3.46 10.17
C GLY A 203 -17.78 3.47 8.70
N ASP A 204 -18.83 4.22 8.37
CA ASP A 204 -19.33 4.35 7.00
C ASP A 204 -18.44 5.33 6.20
N LEU A 205 -17.53 4.78 5.42
CA LEU A 205 -16.60 5.56 4.59
C LEU A 205 -17.32 6.34 3.49
N GLU A 206 -18.36 5.76 2.87
CA GLU A 206 -19.10 6.42 1.81
C GLU A 206 -19.80 7.67 2.37
N ALA A 207 -20.50 7.55 3.50
CA ALA A 207 -21.14 8.67 4.16
C ALA A 207 -20.12 9.71 4.63
N LYS A 208 -18.95 9.30 5.14
CA LYS A 208 -17.89 10.22 5.59
C LYS A 208 -17.38 11.08 4.44
N PHE A 209 -16.92 10.49 3.34
CA PHE A 209 -16.43 11.25 2.20
C PHE A 209 -17.52 12.13 1.57
N ALA A 210 -18.74 11.60 1.44
CA ALA A 210 -19.87 12.35 0.94
C ALA A 210 -20.22 13.57 1.82
N SER A 211 -20.08 13.47 3.15
CA SER A 211 -20.32 14.57 4.08
C SER A 211 -19.35 15.75 3.89
N PHE A 212 -18.15 15.51 3.36
CA PHE A 212 -17.20 16.54 2.96
C PHE A 212 -17.48 17.11 1.56
N GLY A 213 -18.48 16.59 0.83
CA GLY A 213 -18.83 17.02 -0.51
C GLY A 213 -18.06 16.32 -1.64
N TRP A 214 -17.35 15.23 -1.34
CA TRP A 214 -16.67 14.41 -2.35
C TRP A 214 -17.67 13.52 -3.09
N ARG A 215 -17.43 13.28 -4.36
CA ARG A 215 -18.15 12.26 -5.12
C ARG A 215 -17.57 10.88 -4.78
N VAL A 216 -18.45 9.97 -4.41
CA VAL A 216 -18.08 8.66 -3.89
C VAL A 216 -18.61 7.55 -4.79
N ALA A 217 -17.77 6.56 -5.08
CA ALA A 217 -18.17 5.27 -5.64
C ALA A 217 -17.50 4.14 -4.84
N ARG A 218 -18.11 2.95 -4.88
CA ARG A 218 -17.57 1.75 -4.25
C ARG A 218 -17.74 0.55 -5.15
N CYS A 219 -16.72 -0.32 -5.24
CA CYS A 219 -16.78 -1.53 -6.04
C CYS A 219 -15.84 -2.61 -5.50
N ASP A 220 -15.96 -3.82 -6.06
CA ASP A 220 -14.94 -4.86 -5.92
C ASP A 220 -13.66 -4.41 -6.65
N GLY A 221 -12.57 -4.21 -5.92
CA GLY A 221 -11.28 -3.79 -6.44
C GLY A 221 -10.51 -4.87 -7.21
N HIS A 222 -11.04 -6.10 -7.24
CA HIS A 222 -10.50 -7.22 -8.01
C HIS A 222 -11.32 -7.55 -9.28
N ASP A 223 -12.42 -6.85 -9.51
CA ASP A 223 -13.21 -6.96 -10.75
C ASP A 223 -12.97 -5.76 -11.66
N PHE A 224 -12.27 -5.98 -12.77
CA PHE A 224 -11.96 -4.92 -13.74
C PHE A 224 -13.19 -4.28 -14.38
N ALA A 225 -14.30 -5.02 -14.54
CA ALA A 225 -15.54 -4.44 -15.04
C ALA A 225 -16.20 -3.52 -14.00
N ALA A 226 -16.15 -3.90 -12.73
CA ALA A 226 -16.63 -3.07 -11.63
C ALA A 226 -15.76 -1.81 -11.45
N LEU A 227 -14.44 -1.94 -11.54
CA LEU A 227 -13.50 -0.80 -11.52
C LEU A 227 -13.78 0.17 -12.68
N ASP A 228 -13.94 -0.34 -13.89
CA ASP A 228 -14.25 0.50 -15.06
C ASP A 228 -15.54 1.27 -14.89
N THR A 229 -16.61 0.57 -14.51
CA THR A 229 -17.93 1.18 -14.30
C THR A 229 -17.88 2.25 -13.20
N ALA A 230 -17.28 1.94 -12.05
CA ALA A 230 -17.22 2.88 -10.95
C ALA A 230 -16.38 4.14 -11.28
N LEU A 231 -15.25 3.98 -11.97
CA LEU A 231 -14.43 5.11 -12.41
C LEU A 231 -15.11 5.93 -13.52
N ALA A 232 -15.88 5.29 -14.42
CA ALA A 232 -16.66 6.00 -15.44
C ALA A 232 -17.80 6.80 -14.81
N ASP A 233 -18.48 6.25 -13.79
CA ASP A 233 -19.53 6.95 -13.05
C ASP A 233 -18.97 8.17 -12.29
N LEU A 234 -17.78 8.08 -11.73
CA LEU A 234 -17.10 9.21 -11.11
C LEU A 234 -16.78 10.30 -12.14
N ASP A 235 -16.23 9.93 -13.30
CA ASP A 235 -15.87 10.87 -14.38
C ASP A 235 -17.10 11.58 -14.99
N ALA A 236 -18.29 10.99 -14.89
CA ALA A 236 -19.54 11.53 -15.50
C ALA A 236 -20.00 12.87 -14.90
N THR A 237 -19.50 13.26 -13.73
CA THR A 237 -19.90 14.51 -13.06
C THR A 237 -18.68 15.33 -12.69
N PRO A 238 -18.26 16.28 -13.53
CA PRO A 238 -17.11 17.15 -13.25
C PRO A 238 -17.42 18.16 -12.14
N GLY A 239 -16.35 18.79 -11.63
CA GLY A 239 -16.43 19.90 -10.69
C GLY A 239 -16.23 19.54 -9.23
N LEU A 240 -16.15 18.28 -8.88
CA LEU A 240 -15.91 17.80 -7.50
C LEU A 240 -14.75 16.78 -7.47
N PRO A 241 -13.92 16.82 -6.42
CA PRO A 241 -12.96 15.75 -6.19
C PRO A 241 -13.68 14.42 -5.92
N GLN A 242 -13.01 13.32 -6.24
CA GLN A 242 -13.62 12.00 -6.34
C GLN A 242 -12.90 10.99 -5.44
N VAL A 243 -13.65 10.03 -4.91
CA VAL A 243 -13.11 8.88 -4.20
C VAL A 243 -13.76 7.59 -4.66
N LEU A 244 -12.94 6.61 -4.96
CA LEU A 244 -13.33 5.22 -5.19
C LEU A 244 -12.92 4.38 -3.99
N ILE A 245 -13.86 3.76 -3.31
CA ILE A 245 -13.60 2.74 -2.29
C ILE A 245 -13.54 1.41 -3.00
N ALA A 246 -12.34 0.87 -3.18
CA ALA A 246 -12.12 -0.41 -3.82
C ALA A 246 -11.98 -1.50 -2.75
N ASP A 247 -13.01 -2.32 -2.59
CA ASP A 247 -12.96 -3.48 -1.68
C ASP A 247 -12.00 -4.52 -2.22
N THR A 248 -10.95 -4.82 -1.46
CA THR A 248 -9.88 -5.72 -1.85
C THR A 248 -9.60 -6.77 -0.78
N VAL A 249 -8.69 -7.68 -1.10
CA VAL A 249 -8.19 -8.72 -0.18
C VAL A 249 -6.69 -8.57 -0.04
N LYS A 250 -6.21 -8.28 1.18
CA LYS A 250 -4.77 -8.20 1.47
C LYS A 250 -4.13 -9.56 1.18
N GLY A 251 -3.07 -9.58 0.37
CA GLY A 251 -2.42 -10.84 -0.02
C GLY A 251 -3.04 -11.57 -1.21
N LYS A 252 -3.91 -10.91 -1.99
CA LYS A 252 -4.70 -11.49 -3.10
C LYS A 252 -3.89 -12.35 -4.06
N GLY A 253 -4.37 -13.58 -4.27
CA GLY A 253 -3.80 -14.56 -5.19
C GLY A 253 -2.80 -15.54 -4.55
N VAL A 254 -2.50 -15.38 -3.26
CA VAL A 254 -1.69 -16.33 -2.49
C VAL A 254 -2.49 -16.77 -1.27
N SER A 255 -3.02 -17.98 -1.29
CA SER A 255 -4.08 -18.45 -0.41
C SER A 255 -3.76 -18.29 1.09
N PHE A 256 -2.53 -18.54 1.50
CA PHE A 256 -2.10 -18.40 2.90
C PHE A 256 -1.70 -16.97 3.30
N MET A 257 -1.65 -16.03 2.35
CA MET A 257 -1.44 -14.60 2.59
C MET A 257 -2.77 -13.83 2.55
N GLU A 258 -3.84 -14.39 1.99
CA GLU A 258 -5.14 -13.72 1.94
C GLU A 258 -5.70 -13.49 3.34
N GLY A 259 -6.15 -12.26 3.61
CA GLY A 259 -6.51 -11.73 4.91
C GLY A 259 -7.26 -12.69 5.84
N PRO A 260 -8.45 -13.22 5.46
CA PRO A 260 -9.20 -14.10 6.34
C PRO A 260 -8.46 -15.41 6.71
N ALA A 261 -7.68 -15.97 5.79
CA ALA A 261 -6.90 -17.18 6.04
C ALA A 261 -5.63 -16.90 6.86
N ALA A 262 -5.02 -15.72 6.61
CA ALA A 262 -3.78 -15.32 7.27
C ALA A 262 -3.99 -14.79 8.70
N LEU A 263 -5.20 -14.34 9.03
CA LEU A 263 -5.64 -13.90 10.36
C LEU A 263 -6.52 -14.97 11.05
N ALA A 264 -6.07 -16.23 11.08
CA ALA A 264 -6.73 -17.24 11.91
C ALA A 264 -6.74 -16.83 13.39
N ALA A 265 -7.81 -17.20 14.10
CA ALA A 265 -8.11 -16.76 15.47
C ALA A 265 -6.88 -16.53 16.36
N ASP A 266 -6.76 -15.35 16.95
CA ASP A 266 -5.68 -14.90 17.85
C ASP A 266 -4.30 -14.72 17.20
N SER A 267 -4.21 -14.65 15.87
CA SER A 267 -2.95 -14.45 15.17
C SER A 267 -2.78 -13.05 14.62
N LEU A 268 -1.51 -12.62 14.49
CA LEU A 268 -1.17 -11.41 13.78
C LEU A 268 -1.02 -11.70 12.29
N TYR A 269 -1.30 -10.71 11.44
CA TYR A 269 -1.04 -10.80 10.01
C TYR A 269 0.47 -10.81 9.74
N LEU A 270 1.01 -11.92 9.28
CA LEU A 270 2.46 -12.13 9.17
C LEU A 270 3.07 -11.62 7.86
N PHE A 271 2.23 -11.23 6.88
CA PHE A 271 2.66 -10.86 5.52
C PHE A 271 2.55 -9.36 5.24
N HIS A 272 2.44 -8.54 6.30
CA HIS A 272 2.48 -7.09 6.15
C HIS A 272 3.86 -6.63 5.67
N SER A 273 4.92 -7.01 6.37
CA SER A 273 6.29 -6.65 6.05
C SER A 273 7.23 -7.87 6.04
N GLY A 274 8.35 -7.73 5.33
CA GLY A 274 9.35 -8.78 5.18
C GLY A 274 9.25 -9.53 3.86
N ALA A 275 10.17 -10.46 3.63
CA ALA A 275 10.13 -11.36 2.50
C ALA A 275 9.68 -12.75 2.94
N PRO A 276 8.91 -13.48 2.12
CA PRO A 276 8.57 -14.86 2.41
C PRO A 276 9.84 -15.72 2.53
N ASN A 277 9.80 -16.71 3.41
CA ASN A 277 10.84 -17.74 3.45
C ASN A 277 10.78 -18.60 2.18
N GLU A 278 11.71 -19.57 2.03
CA GLU A 278 11.82 -20.37 0.80
C GLU A 278 10.57 -21.22 0.53
N GLU A 279 9.97 -21.79 1.55
CA GLU A 279 8.76 -22.61 1.45
C GLU A 279 7.55 -21.76 1.08
N ALA A 280 7.31 -20.66 1.78
CA ALA A 280 6.24 -19.73 1.49
C ALA A 280 6.40 -19.10 0.09
N TYR A 281 7.64 -18.79 -0.32
CA TYR A 281 7.89 -18.33 -1.67
C TYR A 281 7.56 -19.39 -2.72
N ALA A 282 7.99 -20.63 -2.52
CA ALA A 282 7.74 -21.71 -3.47
C ALA A 282 6.23 -21.99 -3.61
N THR A 283 5.49 -22.02 -2.50
CA THR A 283 4.04 -22.23 -2.49
C THR A 283 3.31 -21.07 -3.18
N GLY A 284 3.57 -19.84 -2.77
CA GLY A 284 2.90 -18.68 -3.36
C GLY A 284 3.24 -18.49 -4.84
N ALA A 285 4.48 -18.75 -5.23
CA ALA A 285 4.89 -18.70 -6.63
C ALA A 285 4.21 -19.79 -7.48
N ALA A 286 3.99 -20.98 -6.92
CA ALA A 286 3.24 -22.05 -7.61
C ALA A 286 1.77 -21.65 -7.82
N GLU A 287 1.10 -21.07 -6.80
CA GLU A 287 -0.28 -20.60 -6.89
C GLU A 287 -0.41 -19.50 -7.96
N LEU A 288 0.43 -18.46 -7.90
CA LEU A 288 0.42 -17.36 -8.86
C LEU A 288 0.73 -17.83 -10.28
N THR A 289 1.63 -18.78 -10.44
CA THR A 289 1.97 -19.38 -11.75
C THR A 289 0.79 -20.18 -12.31
N ALA A 290 0.09 -20.94 -11.47
CA ALA A 290 -1.11 -21.67 -11.89
C ALA A 290 -2.20 -20.69 -12.34
N ALA A 291 -2.49 -19.67 -11.55
CA ALA A 291 -3.46 -18.62 -11.89
C ALA A 291 -3.10 -17.91 -13.22
N ALA A 292 -1.82 -17.58 -13.42
CA ALA A 292 -1.39 -16.96 -14.68
C ALA A 292 -1.57 -17.87 -15.90
N ARG A 293 -1.33 -19.18 -15.77
CA ARG A 293 -1.58 -20.14 -16.84
C ARG A 293 -3.07 -20.27 -17.17
N ASP A 294 -3.93 -20.21 -16.15
CA ASP A 294 -5.38 -20.25 -16.37
C ASP A 294 -5.84 -19.00 -17.11
N ARG A 295 -5.38 -17.80 -16.73
CA ARG A 295 -5.69 -16.55 -17.44
C ARG A 295 -5.21 -16.54 -18.87
N LEU A 296 -4.00 -17.07 -19.15
CA LEU A 296 -3.50 -17.22 -20.52
C LEU A 296 -4.39 -18.14 -21.35
N ARG A 297 -4.82 -19.27 -20.78
CA ARG A 297 -5.71 -20.22 -21.44
C ARG A 297 -7.08 -19.60 -21.75
N GLU A 298 -7.68 -18.89 -20.79
CA GLU A 298 -8.94 -18.18 -20.94
C GLU A 298 -8.85 -17.09 -22.02
N ALA A 299 -7.71 -16.40 -22.11
CA ALA A 299 -7.43 -15.39 -23.12
C ALA A 299 -7.02 -15.96 -24.49
N GLY A 300 -6.89 -17.28 -24.63
CA GLY A 300 -6.43 -17.90 -25.87
C GLY A 300 -4.97 -17.60 -26.23
N LEU A 301 -4.17 -17.20 -25.25
CA LEU A 301 -2.73 -16.94 -25.42
C LEU A 301 -1.91 -18.22 -25.21
N GLY A 302 -0.64 -18.18 -25.64
CA GLY A 302 0.29 -19.30 -25.53
C GLY A 302 0.71 -19.60 -24.09
N GLU A 303 1.75 -20.39 -23.94
CA GLU A 303 2.26 -20.80 -22.63
C GLU A 303 2.90 -19.66 -21.84
N LEU A 304 2.82 -19.75 -20.50
CA LEU A 304 3.51 -18.84 -19.59
C LEU A 304 5.03 -19.00 -19.72
N VAL A 305 5.69 -17.91 -20.06
CA VAL A 305 7.15 -17.84 -20.12
C VAL A 305 7.69 -17.30 -18.78
N LEU A 306 8.60 -18.04 -18.20
CA LEU A 306 9.29 -17.65 -16.96
C LEU A 306 10.79 -17.71 -17.17
N GLU A 307 11.50 -16.75 -16.61
CA GLU A 307 12.95 -16.75 -16.49
C GLU A 307 13.38 -16.88 -15.03
N THR A 308 14.60 -17.30 -14.82
CA THR A 308 15.17 -17.50 -13.49
C THR A 308 16.35 -16.58 -13.25
N ALA A 309 16.42 -15.98 -12.08
CA ALA A 309 17.59 -15.25 -11.64
C ALA A 309 18.01 -15.76 -10.27
N ARG A 310 19.33 -15.90 -10.08
CA ARG A 310 19.88 -16.33 -8.79
C ARG A 310 19.59 -15.28 -7.73
N ARG A 311 18.99 -15.70 -6.61
CA ARG A 311 18.77 -14.84 -5.46
C ARG A 311 20.11 -14.46 -4.84
N PRO A 312 20.41 -13.17 -4.58
CA PRO A 312 21.61 -12.79 -3.87
C PRO A 312 21.63 -13.43 -2.47
N PRO A 313 22.78 -13.86 -1.96
CA PRO A 313 22.85 -14.37 -0.61
C PRO A 313 22.37 -13.28 0.38
N ARG A 314 21.64 -13.70 1.41
CA ARG A 314 21.36 -12.81 2.54
C ARG A 314 22.69 -12.47 3.20
N LYS A 315 22.96 -11.19 3.41
CA LYS A 315 24.12 -10.80 4.24
C LYS A 315 23.97 -11.52 5.57
N ALA A 316 25.03 -12.20 6.01
CA ALA A 316 25.05 -12.79 7.35
C ALA A 316 24.72 -11.69 8.35
N VAL A 317 23.61 -11.83 9.04
CA VAL A 317 23.31 -10.99 10.19
C VAL A 317 24.24 -11.52 11.28
N LEU A 318 25.21 -10.73 11.69
CA LEU A 318 25.91 -10.99 12.95
C LEU A 318 24.85 -11.11 14.02
N GLU A 319 25.00 -12.04 14.94
CA GLU A 319 24.16 -12.11 16.13
C GLU A 319 24.37 -10.80 16.93
N VAL A 320 23.53 -9.83 16.66
CA VAL A 320 23.48 -8.57 17.37
C VAL A 320 22.24 -8.57 18.24
N GLU A 321 22.37 -8.09 19.46
CA GLU A 321 21.20 -7.86 20.31
C GLU A 321 20.25 -6.88 19.60
N ARG A 322 18.98 -7.25 19.50
CA ARG A 322 17.95 -6.34 19.01
C ARG A 322 17.61 -5.34 20.11
N LEU A 323 17.83 -4.06 19.87
CA LEU A 323 17.48 -3.00 20.81
C LEU A 323 15.99 -3.01 21.17
N VAL A 324 15.13 -3.31 20.21
CA VAL A 324 13.67 -3.43 20.39
C VAL A 324 13.33 -4.49 21.46
N ASP A 325 13.93 -5.69 21.37
CA ASP A 325 13.68 -6.77 22.33
C ASP A 325 14.21 -6.41 23.74
N ALA A 326 15.36 -5.77 23.82
CA ALA A 326 15.93 -5.30 25.07
C ALA A 326 15.07 -4.18 25.71
N TYR A 327 14.59 -3.26 24.88
CA TYR A 327 13.68 -2.19 25.27
C TYR A 327 12.37 -2.73 25.83
N GLY A 328 11.69 -3.64 25.09
CA GLY A 328 10.41 -4.22 25.52
C GLY A 328 10.51 -4.91 26.89
N ARG A 329 11.58 -5.71 27.08
CA ARG A 329 11.85 -6.34 28.40
C ARG A 329 12.06 -5.30 29.52
N ALA A 330 12.82 -4.23 29.24
CA ALA A 330 13.07 -3.17 30.21
C ALA A 330 11.79 -2.41 30.57
N LEU A 331 10.96 -2.08 29.57
CA LEU A 331 9.68 -1.40 29.78
C LEU A 331 8.74 -2.23 30.68
N VAL A 332 8.62 -3.53 30.43
CA VAL A 332 7.83 -4.45 31.26
C VAL A 332 8.37 -4.50 32.68
N GLU A 333 9.69 -4.57 32.87
CA GLU A 333 10.29 -4.63 34.21
C GLU A 333 10.04 -3.32 34.99
N HIS A 334 10.18 -2.16 34.33
CA HIS A 334 9.88 -0.87 34.95
C HIS A 334 8.40 -0.70 35.29
N ALA A 335 7.51 -1.15 34.39
CA ALA A 335 6.07 -1.09 34.61
C ALA A 335 5.58 -1.97 35.77
N ARG A 336 6.26 -3.09 36.06
CA ARG A 336 6.01 -3.88 37.29
C ARG A 336 6.26 -3.11 38.57
N ARG A 337 7.25 -2.24 38.56
CA ARG A 337 7.68 -1.44 39.73
C ARG A 337 6.95 -0.12 39.82
N ASN A 338 6.52 0.44 38.67
CA ASN A 338 5.83 1.72 38.61
C ASN A 338 4.49 1.57 37.91
N PRO A 339 3.37 1.56 38.66
CA PRO A 339 2.04 1.41 38.06
C PRO A 339 1.57 2.64 37.25
N ALA A 340 2.29 3.76 37.36
CA ALA A 340 1.96 4.96 36.58
C ALA A 340 2.40 4.86 35.08
N ILE A 341 3.24 3.90 34.73
CA ILE A 341 3.69 3.72 33.35
C ILE A 341 2.55 3.19 32.50
N VAL A 342 2.25 3.93 31.42
CA VAL A 342 1.28 3.60 30.37
C VAL A 342 2.01 3.60 29.04
N ALA A 343 1.83 2.59 28.22
CA ALA A 343 2.35 2.54 26.86
C ALA A 343 1.25 2.93 25.87
N LEU A 344 1.56 3.84 24.97
CA LEU A 344 0.70 4.22 23.85
C LEU A 344 1.40 3.79 22.56
N ASP A 345 0.64 3.25 21.62
CA ASP A 345 1.14 2.73 20.34
C ASP A 345 0.33 3.27 19.16
N ALA A 346 0.97 3.38 18.01
CA ALA A 346 0.35 3.80 16.76
C ALA A 346 0.49 2.70 15.69
N ASP A 347 -0.20 1.57 15.90
CA ASP A 347 -0.24 0.39 15.01
C ASP A 347 1.13 -0.27 14.75
N LEU A 348 2.04 -0.20 15.72
CA LEU A 348 3.40 -0.74 15.61
C LEU A 348 3.78 -1.65 16.80
N VAL A 349 2.80 -2.22 17.49
CA VAL A 349 2.98 -2.99 18.73
C VAL A 349 4.08 -4.06 18.64
N LYS A 350 4.16 -4.75 17.51
CA LYS A 350 5.16 -5.78 17.25
C LYS A 350 6.53 -5.19 16.95
N ASP A 351 6.57 -4.18 16.09
CA ASP A 351 7.81 -3.57 15.63
C ASP A 351 8.48 -2.71 16.74
N CYS A 352 7.68 -2.16 17.65
CA CYS A 352 8.14 -1.45 18.84
C CYS A 352 8.40 -2.36 20.07
N GLY A 353 8.13 -3.66 19.97
CA GLY A 353 8.41 -4.64 21.02
C GLY A 353 7.46 -4.59 22.20
N LEU A 354 6.20 -4.20 21.99
CA LEU A 354 5.22 -3.95 23.04
C LEU A 354 4.29 -5.15 23.33
N LEU A 355 4.38 -6.24 22.57
CA LEU A 355 3.49 -7.39 22.75
C LEU A 355 3.43 -7.89 24.19
N GLU A 356 4.60 -8.08 24.85
CA GLU A 356 4.64 -8.52 26.24
C GLU A 356 4.05 -7.48 27.21
N PHE A 357 4.22 -6.20 26.94
CA PHE A 357 3.62 -5.13 27.74
C PHE A 357 2.09 -5.16 27.63
N ARG A 358 1.57 -5.21 26.41
CA ARG A 358 0.13 -5.30 26.14
C ARG A 358 -0.51 -6.50 26.83
N ASP A 359 0.11 -7.68 26.70
CA ASP A 359 -0.44 -8.91 27.28
C ASP A 359 -0.41 -8.93 28.81
N ARG A 360 0.61 -8.27 29.43
CA ARG A 360 0.74 -8.22 30.89
C ARG A 360 -0.01 -7.10 31.55
N PHE A 361 -0.20 -5.99 30.86
CA PHE A 361 -0.78 -4.75 31.39
C PHE A 361 -1.83 -4.19 30.44
N PRO A 362 -2.88 -4.95 30.08
CA PRO A 362 -3.87 -4.53 29.09
C PRO A 362 -4.55 -3.20 29.47
N ASP A 363 -4.80 -2.94 30.76
CA ASP A 363 -5.40 -1.69 31.25
C ASP A 363 -4.46 -0.47 31.17
N ARG A 364 -3.20 -0.69 30.82
CA ARG A 364 -2.16 0.34 30.70
C ARG A 364 -1.53 0.38 29.30
N PHE A 365 -2.12 -0.33 28.36
CA PHE A 365 -1.77 -0.28 26.94
C PHE A 365 -2.88 0.44 26.20
N VAL A 366 -2.52 1.45 25.42
CA VAL A 366 -3.45 2.24 24.63
C VAL A 366 -3.04 2.12 23.15
N GLU A 367 -3.88 1.45 22.38
CA GLU A 367 -3.75 1.47 20.93
C GLU A 367 -4.46 2.71 20.39
N CYS A 368 -3.71 3.59 19.73
CA CYS A 368 -4.22 4.87 19.18
C CYS A 368 -4.60 4.78 17.71
N GLY A 369 -4.25 3.66 17.04
CA GLY A 369 -4.31 3.57 15.59
C GLY A 369 -3.21 4.41 14.93
N ILE A 370 -3.25 4.52 13.60
CA ILE A 370 -2.30 5.33 12.84
C ILE A 370 -2.67 6.81 13.02
N ALA A 371 -2.35 7.37 14.20
CA ALA A 371 -2.75 8.70 14.62
C ALA A 371 -1.73 9.30 15.63
N GLU A 372 -0.50 9.52 15.17
CA GLU A 372 0.62 9.90 16.05
C GLU A 372 0.42 11.25 16.73
N GLN A 373 -0.21 12.21 16.07
CA GLN A 373 -0.46 13.53 16.65
C GLN A 373 -1.47 13.45 17.81
N ASP A 374 -2.51 12.64 17.68
CA ASP A 374 -3.48 12.37 18.75
C ASP A 374 -2.80 11.62 19.90
N MET A 375 -2.02 10.58 19.60
CA MET A 375 -1.25 9.81 20.59
C MET A 375 -0.37 10.71 21.45
N VAL A 376 0.39 11.61 20.85
CA VAL A 376 1.28 12.54 21.59
C VAL A 376 0.47 13.51 22.44
N SER A 377 -0.66 14.01 21.93
CA SER A 377 -1.55 14.90 22.67
C SER A 377 -2.18 14.21 23.89
N GLN A 378 -2.65 12.97 23.73
CA GLN A 378 -3.15 12.13 24.82
C GLN A 378 -2.06 11.90 25.89
N ALA A 379 -0.87 11.53 25.47
CA ALA A 379 0.26 11.29 26.37
C ALA A 379 0.59 12.54 27.21
N GLY A 380 0.62 13.72 26.57
CA GLY A 380 0.84 14.99 27.27
C GLY A 380 -0.22 15.26 28.34
N ALA A 381 -1.48 14.97 28.04
CA ALA A 381 -2.58 15.12 29.01
C ALA A 381 -2.49 14.10 30.15
N MET A 382 -2.19 12.84 29.87
CA MET A 382 -1.99 11.78 30.88
C MET A 382 -0.83 12.13 31.85
N ALA A 383 0.27 12.67 31.33
CA ALA A 383 1.40 13.08 32.15
C ALA A 383 1.01 14.17 33.16
N ARG A 384 0.17 15.11 32.78
CA ARG A 384 -0.35 16.13 33.69
C ARG A 384 -1.25 15.59 34.80
N GLN A 385 -1.81 14.39 34.61
CA GLN A 385 -2.62 13.69 35.61
C GLN A 385 -1.78 12.72 36.47
N GLY A 386 -0.46 12.76 36.33
CA GLY A 386 0.47 12.00 37.18
C GLY A 386 0.84 10.63 36.66
N LEU A 387 0.47 10.31 35.43
CA LEU A 387 0.94 9.10 34.75
C LEU A 387 2.32 9.32 34.09
N VAL A 388 2.95 8.23 33.70
CA VAL A 388 4.20 8.21 32.93
C VAL A 388 3.92 7.57 31.59
N PRO A 389 3.35 8.33 30.64
CA PRO A 389 3.05 7.81 29.32
C PRO A 389 4.34 7.64 28.49
N VAL A 390 4.45 6.54 27.77
CA VAL A 390 5.53 6.24 26.87
C VAL A 390 4.91 6.00 25.50
N VAL A 391 5.20 6.87 24.52
CA VAL A 391 4.67 6.81 23.17
C VAL A 391 5.59 6.02 22.26
N HIS A 392 5.00 5.28 21.34
CA HIS A 392 5.73 4.37 20.45
C HIS A 392 5.28 4.58 19.01
N SER A 393 6.23 4.87 18.17
CA SER A 393 6.15 4.88 16.73
C SER A 393 7.57 4.93 16.14
N PHE A 394 7.71 4.86 14.83
CA PHE A 394 9.00 5.12 14.20
C PHE A 394 9.34 6.61 14.26
N ALA A 395 10.61 6.93 14.48
CA ALA A 395 11.06 8.32 14.61
C ALA A 395 10.68 9.21 13.41
N CYS A 396 10.63 8.64 12.21
CA CYS A 396 10.22 9.34 10.99
C CYS A 396 8.73 9.71 10.95
N PHE A 397 7.89 9.16 11.82
CA PHE A 397 6.47 9.47 11.93
C PHE A 397 6.16 10.44 13.07
N LEU A 398 7.10 10.63 13.98
CA LEU A 398 6.98 11.55 15.12
C LEU A 398 7.61 12.93 14.88
N SER A 399 8.16 13.18 13.70
CA SER A 399 8.89 14.44 13.35
C SER A 399 8.04 15.41 12.54
#